data_e448045c00f5d13bb947fe220d2dfaa4
#
_entry.id   e448045c00f5d13bb947fe220d2dfaa4
#
_cell.length_a   1.000
_cell.length_b   1.000
_cell.length_c   1.000
_cell.angle_alpha   90.00
_cell.angle_beta   90.00
_cell.angle_gamma   90.00
#
_symmetry.space_group_name_H-M   'P 1'
#
loop_
_entity.id
_entity.type
_entity.pdbx_description
1 polymer ?
#
loop_
_entity_poly.entity_id
_entity_poly.type
_entity_poly.pdbx_seq_one_letter_code
_entity_poly.pdbx_strand_id
1 'polypeptide(L)'
;MGHGAGGRVAGLTTMDLAAAKSVATTLQALATPSRLLILATLQNGPATVGELAEAIGMEQSAVSHQLRLLRNLGLVNGERSGRNISYSLYDDHVAELLEQAVYHAEHV
;
A
#
# COMPACT_ATOMS: atom_id res chain seq x y z
N MET A 1 -25.67 13.00 17.99
CA MET A 1 -25.36 12.65 17.58
C MET A 1 -25.68 12.14 17.03
N GLY A 2 -25.70 12.25 16.98
CA GLY A 2 -25.90 12.01 16.34
C GLY A 2 -26.32 11.00 15.74
N HIS A 3 -26.71 10.46 15.86
CA HIS A 3 -27.29 9.51 15.30
C HIS A 3 -27.59 8.52 16.19
N GLY A 4 -28.59 8.33 16.40
CA GLY A 4 -29.30 7.46 17.12
C GLY A 4 -28.50 6.49 17.74
N ALA A 5 -28.11 6.77 18.72
CA ALA A 5 -27.05 6.11 19.26
C ALA A 5 -27.37 4.84 19.95
N GLY A 6 -28.51 4.72 20.48
CA GLY A 6 -28.80 3.58 21.32
C GLY A 6 -28.46 2.24 20.72
N GLY A 7 -29.16 1.88 19.68
CA GLY A 7 -28.96 0.61 19.06
C GLY A 7 -27.68 0.51 18.27
N ARG A 8 -27.07 1.60 18.00
CA ARG A 8 -25.89 1.60 17.16
C ARG A 8 -24.59 1.46 17.92
N VAL A 9 -24.64 1.60 19.20
CA VAL A 9 -23.41 1.50 20.01
C VAL A 9 -22.73 0.17 19.77
N ALA A 10 -23.47 -0.89 19.74
CA ALA A 10 -22.91 -2.21 19.56
C ALA A 10 -22.27 -2.39 18.18
N GLY A 11 -22.74 -1.65 17.19
CA GLY A 11 -22.21 -1.77 15.85
C GLY A 11 -21.16 -0.74 15.48
N LEU A 12 -20.82 0.13 16.40
CA LEU A 12 -19.88 1.21 16.07
C LEU A 12 -18.44 0.75 15.95
N THR A 13 -18.05 -0.25 16.72
CA THR A 13 -16.69 -0.76 16.68
C THR A 13 -16.67 -2.07 15.94
N THR A 14 -16.01 -2.10 14.81
CA THR A 14 -15.90 -3.31 14.00
C THR A 14 -14.52 -3.93 14.10
N MET A 15 -13.63 -3.34 14.89
CA MET A 15 -12.29 -3.85 15.08
C MET A 15 -12.00 -4.09 16.55
N ASP A 16 -11.37 -5.22 16.84
CA ASP A 16 -10.77 -5.42 18.15
C ASP A 16 -9.33 -4.94 18.09
N LEU A 17 -8.61 -5.05 19.20
CA LEU A 17 -7.24 -4.58 19.27
C LEU A 17 -6.32 -5.31 18.29
N ALA A 18 -6.51 -6.61 18.14
CA ALA A 18 -5.68 -7.40 17.22
C ALA A 18 -5.86 -6.92 15.79
N ALA A 19 -7.11 -6.69 15.37
CA ALA A 19 -7.40 -6.19 14.04
C ALA A 19 -6.83 -4.79 13.86
N ALA A 20 -6.95 -3.94 14.87
CA ALA A 20 -6.41 -2.58 14.80
C ALA A 20 -4.89 -2.59 14.63
N LYS A 21 -4.19 -3.48 15.31
CA LYS A 21 -2.75 -3.61 15.16
C LYS A 21 -2.37 -4.04 13.75
N SER A 22 -3.13 -4.98 13.19
CA SER A 22 -2.89 -5.47 11.84
C SER A 22 -3.10 -4.36 10.81
N VAL A 23 -4.20 -3.63 10.92
CA VAL A 23 -4.49 -2.51 10.03
C VAL A 23 -3.42 -1.41 10.17
N ALA A 24 -3.02 -1.12 11.39
CA ALA A 24 -1.99 -0.12 11.65
C ALA A 24 -0.68 -0.49 10.98
N THR A 25 -0.30 -1.77 11.02
CA THR A 25 0.91 -2.24 10.35
C THR A 25 0.84 -1.97 8.85
N THR A 26 -0.31 -2.26 8.23
CA THR A 26 -0.51 -1.98 6.82
C THR A 26 -0.39 -0.49 6.52
N LEU A 27 -1.05 0.33 7.32
CA LEU A 27 -1.00 1.78 7.11
C LEU A 27 0.39 2.36 7.32
N GLN A 28 1.13 1.82 8.28
CA GLN A 28 2.51 2.24 8.52
C GLN A 28 3.41 1.91 7.33
N ALA A 29 3.13 0.81 6.64
CA ALA A 29 3.87 0.45 5.44
C ALA A 29 3.69 1.49 4.35
N LEU A 30 2.57 2.20 4.34
CA LEU A 30 2.27 3.24 3.37
C LEU A 30 2.78 4.61 3.82
N ALA A 31 3.31 4.72 5.02
CA ALA A 31 3.57 6.02 5.64
C ALA A 31 4.93 6.63 5.32
N THR A 32 5.66 6.09 4.37
CA THR A 32 6.93 6.69 3.95
C THR A 32 6.85 7.15 2.51
N PRO A 33 7.46 8.29 2.17
CA PRO A 33 7.42 8.79 0.79
C PRO A 33 7.96 7.79 -0.22
N SER A 34 9.04 7.08 0.08
CA SER A 34 9.61 6.14 -0.87
C SER A 34 8.68 4.97 -1.17
N ARG A 35 8.01 4.45 -0.16
CA ARG A 35 7.06 3.36 -0.38
C ARG A 35 5.84 3.83 -1.15
N LEU A 36 5.36 5.04 -0.85
CA LEU A 36 4.24 5.61 -1.60
C LEU A 36 4.60 5.81 -3.07
N LEU A 37 5.82 6.26 -3.36
CA LEU A 37 6.27 6.44 -4.74
C LEU A 37 6.32 5.11 -5.49
N ILE A 38 6.80 4.06 -4.83
CA ILE A 38 6.83 2.73 -5.44
C ILE A 38 5.42 2.27 -5.76
N LEU A 39 4.53 2.33 -4.76
CA LEU A 39 3.16 1.85 -4.95
C LEU A 39 2.40 2.68 -5.99
N ALA A 40 2.59 4.00 -5.97
CA ALA A 40 1.94 4.88 -6.95
C ALA A 40 2.41 4.56 -8.37
N THR A 41 3.70 4.27 -8.52
CA THR A 41 4.24 3.89 -9.83
C THR A 41 3.62 2.58 -10.32
N LEU A 42 3.43 1.63 -9.41
CA LEU A 42 2.82 0.34 -9.74
C LEU A 42 1.34 0.45 -10.07
N GLN A 43 0.68 1.55 -9.72
CA GLN A 43 -0.70 1.78 -10.17
C GLN A 43 -0.78 1.90 -11.69
N ASN A 44 0.31 2.29 -12.33
CA ASN A 44 0.36 2.42 -13.80
C ASN A 44 0.58 1.09 -14.51
N GLY A 45 0.90 0.05 -13.75
CA GLY A 45 1.14 -1.28 -14.28
C GLY A 45 2.36 -1.92 -13.67
N PRO A 46 2.59 -3.20 -13.97
CA PRO A 46 3.74 -3.92 -13.43
C PRO A 46 5.07 -3.29 -13.82
N ALA A 47 6.06 -3.42 -12.95
CA ALA A 47 7.38 -2.88 -13.19
C ALA A 47 8.45 -3.71 -12.50
N THR A 48 9.66 -3.69 -13.06
CA THR A 48 10.83 -4.34 -12.47
C THR A 48 11.50 -3.39 -11.49
N VAL A 49 12.43 -3.93 -10.69
CA VAL A 49 13.22 -3.10 -9.76
C VAL A 49 13.94 -1.99 -10.52
N GLY A 50 14.54 -2.32 -11.67
CA GLY A 50 15.26 -1.33 -12.46
C GLY A 50 14.35 -0.20 -12.96
N GLU A 51 13.18 -0.58 -13.44
CA GLU A 51 12.21 0.41 -13.92
C GLU A 51 11.72 1.31 -12.79
N LEU A 52 11.45 0.74 -11.64
CA LEU A 52 11.02 1.52 -10.48
C LEU A 52 12.12 2.46 -9.99
N ALA A 53 13.34 1.94 -9.90
CA ALA A 53 14.48 2.73 -9.45
C ALA A 53 14.69 3.94 -10.34
N GLU A 54 14.61 3.74 -11.65
CA GLU A 54 14.76 4.82 -12.61
C GLU A 54 13.61 5.82 -12.50
N ALA A 55 12.38 5.32 -12.40
CA ALA A 55 11.20 6.18 -12.37
C ALA A 55 11.18 7.10 -11.15
N ILE A 56 11.64 6.62 -10.01
CA ILE A 56 11.54 7.39 -8.77
C ILE A 56 12.89 7.94 -8.26
N GLY A 57 13.96 7.66 -8.99
CA GLY A 57 15.28 8.20 -8.65
C GLY A 57 15.90 7.61 -7.39
N MET A 58 15.74 6.30 -7.19
CA MET A 58 16.31 5.60 -6.05
C MET A 58 17.31 4.54 -6.50
N GLU A 59 18.20 4.13 -5.59
CA GLU A 59 19.11 3.04 -5.84
C GLU A 59 18.33 1.73 -5.96
N GLN A 60 18.76 0.85 -6.86
CA GLN A 60 18.08 -0.43 -7.04
C GLN A 60 18.05 -1.27 -5.78
N SER A 61 19.14 -1.26 -5.01
CA SER A 61 19.18 -2.03 -3.77
C SER A 61 18.15 -1.53 -2.76
N ALA A 62 17.94 -0.21 -2.70
CA ALA A 62 16.95 0.39 -1.81
C ALA A 62 15.54 0.01 -2.25
N VAL A 63 15.26 0.08 -3.55
CA VAL A 63 13.95 -0.31 -4.10
C VAL A 63 13.70 -1.79 -3.84
N SER A 64 14.69 -2.64 -4.08
CA SER A 64 14.58 -4.07 -3.85
C SER A 64 14.24 -4.37 -2.39
N HIS A 65 14.91 -3.66 -1.47
CA HIS A 65 14.64 -3.83 -0.04
C HIS A 65 13.21 -3.44 0.31
N GLN A 66 12.75 -2.29 -0.20
CA GLN A 66 11.38 -1.83 0.04
C GLN A 66 10.35 -2.79 -0.54
N LEU A 67 10.60 -3.31 -1.74
CA LEU A 67 9.69 -4.27 -2.37
C LEU A 67 9.57 -5.55 -1.56
N ARG A 68 10.67 -6.00 -0.97
CA ARG A 68 10.65 -7.19 -0.12
C ARG A 68 9.75 -6.97 1.08
N LEU A 69 9.85 -5.81 1.72
CA LEU A 69 9.00 -5.46 2.85
C LEU A 69 7.53 -5.36 2.43
N LEU A 70 7.26 -4.70 1.31
CA LEU A 70 5.89 -4.55 0.82
C LEU A 70 5.28 -5.88 0.43
N ARG A 71 6.09 -6.79 -0.13
CA ARG A 71 5.62 -8.11 -0.48
C ARG A 71 5.28 -8.92 0.77
N ASN A 72 6.11 -8.83 1.80
CA ASN A 72 5.85 -9.54 3.05
C ASN A 72 4.57 -9.04 3.74
N LEU A 73 4.20 -7.79 3.49
CA LEU A 73 2.99 -7.21 4.05
C LEU A 73 1.76 -7.39 3.15
N GLY A 74 1.93 -8.09 2.03
CA GLY A 74 0.82 -8.36 1.15
C GLY A 74 0.35 -7.18 0.31
N LEU A 75 1.23 -6.22 0.07
CA LEU A 75 0.88 -5.03 -0.70
C LEU A 75 1.32 -5.11 -2.16
N VAL A 76 2.31 -5.93 -2.45
CA VAL A 76 2.75 -6.16 -3.82
C VAL A 76 2.98 -7.65 -4.05
N ASN A 77 2.89 -8.05 -5.32
CA ASN A 77 3.25 -9.38 -5.78
C ASN A 77 4.49 -9.27 -6.64
N GLY A 78 5.30 -10.34 -6.67
CA GLY A 78 6.41 -10.44 -7.58
C GLY A 78 6.24 -11.68 -8.43
N GLU A 79 6.42 -11.53 -9.73
CA GLU A 79 6.31 -12.63 -10.67
C GLU A 79 7.56 -12.67 -11.54
N ARG A 80 8.19 -13.84 -11.60
CA ARG A 80 9.40 -13.98 -12.39
C ARG A 80 9.08 -13.91 -13.88
N SER A 81 9.86 -13.12 -14.59
CA SER A 81 9.75 -12.97 -16.02
C SER A 81 11.18 -13.01 -16.57
N GLY A 82 11.61 -14.18 -17.02
CA GLY A 82 12.99 -14.36 -17.45
C GLY A 82 13.96 -14.19 -16.29
N ARG A 83 14.89 -13.26 -16.44
CA ARG A 83 15.88 -12.94 -15.39
C ARG A 83 15.37 -11.93 -14.38
N ASN A 84 14.27 -11.30 -14.69
CA ASN A 84 13.73 -10.23 -13.85
C ASN A 84 12.51 -10.70 -13.08
N ILE A 85 12.17 -9.93 -12.05
CA ILE A 85 10.91 -10.10 -11.35
C ILE A 85 10.11 -8.86 -11.65
N SER A 86 8.88 -9.06 -12.14
CA SER A 86 7.94 -7.99 -12.38
C SER A 86 7.05 -7.87 -11.15
N TYR A 87 6.99 -6.67 -10.59
CA TYR A 87 6.17 -6.40 -9.41
C TYR A 87 4.88 -5.70 -9.80
N SER A 88 3.83 -5.99 -9.05
CA SER A 88 2.52 -5.36 -9.27
C SER A 88 1.85 -5.17 -7.92
N LEU A 89 0.83 -4.32 -7.87
CA LEU A 89 0.03 -4.18 -6.66
C LEU A 89 -0.66 -5.52 -6.39
N TYR A 90 -0.82 -5.83 -5.10
CA TYR A 90 -1.36 -7.12 -4.69
C TYR A 90 -2.76 -7.37 -5.26
N ASP A 91 -3.62 -6.37 -5.17
CA ASP A 91 -4.98 -6.45 -5.69
C ASP A 91 -5.56 -5.05 -5.90
N ASP A 92 -6.82 -5.00 -6.34
CA ASP A 92 -7.50 -3.73 -6.57
C ASP A 92 -7.75 -2.95 -5.30
N HIS A 93 -7.82 -3.62 -4.15
CA HIS A 93 -8.03 -2.94 -2.88
C HIS A 93 -6.86 -2.05 -2.53
N VAL A 94 -5.63 -2.49 -2.83
CA VAL A 94 -4.44 -1.67 -2.60
C VAL A 94 -4.49 -0.42 -3.48
N ALA A 95 -4.86 -0.60 -4.75
CA ALA A 95 -4.99 0.53 -5.68
C ALA A 95 -6.03 1.53 -5.19
N GLU A 96 -7.19 1.04 -4.76
CA GLU A 96 -8.25 1.90 -4.25
C GLU A 96 -7.83 2.67 -3.00
N LEU A 97 -7.14 1.99 -2.09
CA LEU A 97 -6.65 2.63 -0.87
C LEU A 97 -5.71 3.79 -1.22
N LEU A 98 -4.80 3.57 -2.14
CA LEU A 98 -3.87 4.62 -2.58
C LEU A 98 -4.60 5.79 -3.22
N GLU A 99 -5.56 5.49 -4.10
CA GLU A 99 -6.33 6.53 -4.77
C GLU A 99 -7.08 7.41 -3.76
N GLN A 100 -7.71 6.80 -2.77
CA GLN A 100 -8.45 7.52 -1.76
C GLN A 100 -7.53 8.35 -0.88
N ALA A 101 -6.38 7.82 -0.52
CA ALA A 101 -5.42 8.55 0.29
C ALA A 101 -4.88 9.78 -0.45
N VAL A 102 -4.54 9.61 -1.73
CA VAL A 102 -4.05 10.71 -2.56
C VAL A 102 -5.14 11.76 -2.74
N TYR A 103 -6.34 11.32 -3.06
CA TYR A 103 -7.46 12.24 -3.25
C TYR A 103 -7.70 13.08 -1.99
N HIS A 104 -7.73 12.41 -0.83
CA HIS A 104 -7.94 13.10 0.44
C HIS A 104 -6.87 14.14 0.70
N ALA A 105 -5.60 13.76 0.50
CA ALA A 105 -4.49 14.67 0.75
C ALA A 105 -4.51 15.90 -0.15
N GLU A 106 -5.01 15.76 -1.38
CA GLU A 106 -5.06 16.85 -2.34
C GLU A 106 -6.28 17.75 -2.18
N HIS A 107 -7.28 17.30 -1.42
CA HIS A 107 -8.55 18.01 -1.32
C HIS A 107 -8.91 18.45 0.10
N VAL A 108 -7.93 18.47 1.00
CA VAL A 108 -8.18 19.00 2.35
C VAL A 108 -7.83 20.47 2.45
#